data_2907a58f8b8334bb59438eca2ed3fd8e
#
_entry.id   2907a58f8b8334bb59438eca2ed3fd8e
#
_cell.length_a   1.000
_cell.length_b   1.000
_cell.length_c   1.000
_cell.angle_alpha   90.00
_cell.angle_beta   90.00
_cell.angle_gamma   90.00
#
_symmetry.space_group_name_H-M   'P 1'
#
loop_
_entity.id
_entity.type
_entity.pdbx_description
1 polymer ?
#
loop_
_entity_poly.entity_id
_entity_poly.type
_entity_poly.pdbx_seq_one_letter_code
_entity_poly.pdbx_strand_id
1 'polypeptide(L)'
;IGPRAVIRSGAYVREYSWICADAVVGHATEVKHSILLPGAKAPHFNYVGDSILGANVNLGAGTKLSNLRNDGNEVHVRIDGKRIGSGLRKFGAVLGEGCALGCNSVTNPGVVLGCNNVVWPNATVTGIHGPDVEHR
;
A
#
# COMPACT_ATOMS: atom_id res chain seq x y z
N ILE A 1 0.35 8.97 15.71
CA ILE A 1 -1.04 8.46 15.48
C ILE A 1 -1.98 9.65 15.60
N GLY A 2 -2.74 9.92 14.55
CA GLY A 2 -3.66 11.04 14.48
C GLY A 2 -4.98 10.84 15.24
N PRO A 3 -5.81 11.90 15.34
CA PRO A 3 -7.07 11.83 16.05
C PRO A 3 -8.04 10.82 15.42
N ARG A 4 -8.80 10.13 16.26
CA ARG A 4 -9.78 9.10 15.89
C ARG A 4 -9.23 7.93 15.06
N ALA A 5 -7.90 7.83 14.92
CA ALA A 5 -7.28 6.64 14.33
C ALA A 5 -7.53 5.42 15.23
N VAL A 6 -7.76 4.27 14.62
CA VAL A 6 -8.06 3.03 15.32
C VAL A 6 -6.94 2.03 15.09
N ILE A 7 -6.25 1.65 16.16
CA ILE A 7 -5.29 0.55 16.16
C ILE A 7 -5.95 -0.63 16.87
N ARG A 8 -6.30 -1.66 16.12
CA ARG A 8 -7.01 -2.83 16.68
C ARG A 8 -6.06 -3.79 17.39
N SER A 9 -6.61 -4.62 18.24
CA SER A 9 -5.86 -5.68 18.94
C SER A 9 -5.14 -6.59 17.92
N GLY A 10 -3.87 -6.90 18.18
CA GLY A 10 -3.04 -7.72 17.32
C GLY A 10 -2.41 -6.98 16.12
N ALA A 11 -2.60 -5.68 16.00
CA ALA A 11 -1.88 -4.88 15.04
C ALA A 11 -0.40 -4.72 15.45
N TYR A 12 0.50 -4.76 14.48
CA TYR A 12 1.92 -4.50 14.70
C TYR A 12 2.33 -3.23 13.95
N VAL A 13 2.33 -2.11 14.66
CA VAL A 13 2.79 -0.81 14.14
C VAL A 13 4.26 -0.64 14.49
N ARG A 14 5.09 -0.65 13.48
CA ARG A 14 6.55 -0.55 13.62
C ARG A 14 7.03 0.88 13.46
N GLU A 15 8.34 1.02 13.50
CA GLU A 15 9.06 2.29 13.40
C GLU A 15 8.73 3.06 12.10
N TYR A 16 8.79 4.37 12.19
CA TYR A 16 8.56 5.31 11.09
C TYR A 16 7.19 5.17 10.41
N SER A 17 6.17 4.80 11.19
CA SER A 17 4.79 4.74 10.71
C SER A 17 4.02 5.99 11.12
N TRP A 18 3.36 6.61 10.15
CA TRP A 18 2.49 7.77 10.37
C TRP A 18 1.05 7.38 10.06
N ILE A 19 0.24 7.27 11.09
CA ILE A 19 -1.17 6.90 11.00
C ILE A 19 -2.00 8.16 11.20
N CYS A 20 -2.58 8.69 10.12
CA CYS A 20 -3.33 9.94 10.15
C CYS A 20 -4.73 9.78 10.76
N ALA A 21 -5.46 10.91 10.84
CA ALA A 21 -6.82 10.95 11.39
C ALA A 21 -7.75 9.90 10.73
N ASP A 22 -8.60 9.27 11.53
CA ASP A 22 -9.62 8.32 11.10
C ASP A 22 -9.08 7.06 10.36
N ALA A 23 -7.78 6.90 10.28
CA ALA A 23 -7.18 5.72 9.66
C ALA A 23 -7.33 4.49 10.56
N VAL A 24 -7.34 3.30 9.95
CA VAL A 24 -7.52 2.03 10.66
C VAL A 24 -6.36 1.09 10.36
N VAL A 25 -5.70 0.61 11.41
CA VAL A 25 -4.76 -0.52 11.35
C VAL A 25 -5.38 -1.68 12.13
N GLY A 26 -5.72 -2.74 11.44
CA GLY A 26 -6.52 -3.81 11.98
C GLY A 26 -5.74 -4.99 12.53
N HIS A 27 -6.48 -6.06 12.88
CA HIS A 27 -5.92 -7.27 13.47
C HIS A 27 -4.95 -7.96 12.52
N ALA A 28 -3.81 -8.39 13.04
CA ALA A 28 -2.73 -9.05 12.31
C ALA A 28 -2.22 -8.24 11.09
N THR A 29 -2.41 -6.94 11.09
CA THR A 29 -1.83 -6.03 10.12
C THR A 29 -0.49 -5.52 10.63
N GLU A 30 0.53 -5.61 9.77
CA GLU A 30 1.83 -5.03 10.04
C GLU A 30 2.00 -3.77 9.19
N VAL A 31 2.37 -2.65 9.84
CA VAL A 31 2.69 -1.39 9.18
C VAL A 31 4.09 -0.97 9.59
N LYS A 32 4.95 -0.68 8.61
CA LYS A 32 6.32 -0.24 8.85
C LYS A 32 6.72 0.81 7.84
N HIS A 33 7.39 1.87 8.31
CA HIS A 33 8.00 2.90 7.46
C HIS A 33 7.00 3.39 6.37
N SER A 34 5.78 3.70 6.79
CA SER A 34 4.67 3.98 5.87
C SER A 34 3.78 5.11 6.38
N ILE A 35 3.05 5.72 5.47
CA ILE A 35 2.09 6.77 5.77
C ILE A 35 0.69 6.27 5.36
N LEU A 36 -0.23 6.27 6.31
CA LEU A 36 -1.66 6.09 6.07
C LEU A 36 -2.34 7.46 6.19
N LEU A 37 -2.71 8.05 5.07
CA LEU A 37 -3.39 9.35 5.03
C LEU A 37 -4.81 9.26 5.60
N PRO A 38 -5.50 10.39 5.86
CA PRO A 38 -6.76 10.37 6.57
C PRO A 38 -7.78 9.38 6.00
N GLY A 39 -8.38 8.57 6.87
CA GLY A 39 -9.39 7.59 6.51
C GLY A 39 -8.88 6.33 5.81
N ALA A 40 -7.58 6.21 5.57
CA ALA A 40 -7.01 4.98 4.97
C ALA A 40 -7.17 3.78 5.90
N LYS A 41 -7.46 2.61 5.33
CA LYS A 41 -7.79 1.40 6.08
C LYS A 41 -6.97 0.21 5.61
N ALA A 42 -6.23 -0.38 6.55
CA ALA A 42 -5.59 -1.68 6.43
C ALA A 42 -6.15 -2.59 7.56
N PRO A 43 -7.40 -3.07 7.42
CA PRO A 43 -8.17 -3.55 8.57
C PRO A 43 -7.96 -5.00 8.96
N HIS A 44 -7.41 -5.85 8.07
CA HIS A 44 -7.33 -7.29 8.29
C HIS A 44 -6.15 -7.95 7.59
N PHE A 45 -5.22 -8.52 8.37
CA PHE A 45 -4.14 -9.35 7.83
C PHE A 45 -3.34 -8.70 6.70
N ASN A 46 -3.14 -7.41 6.77
CA ASN A 46 -2.46 -6.67 5.72
C ASN A 46 -0.97 -6.54 6.02
N TYR A 47 -0.16 -6.41 4.96
CA TYR A 47 1.21 -5.97 5.07
C TYR A 47 1.38 -4.64 4.34
N VAL A 48 1.82 -3.62 5.07
CA VAL A 48 2.06 -2.26 4.56
C VAL A 48 3.49 -1.87 4.92
N GLY A 49 4.40 -2.05 4.00
CA GLY A 49 5.81 -1.72 4.20
C GLY A 49 6.30 -0.71 3.18
N ASP A 50 7.00 0.34 3.64
CA ASP A 50 7.63 1.34 2.80
C ASP A 50 6.65 1.91 1.74
N SER A 51 5.45 2.26 2.19
CA SER A 51 4.31 2.60 1.32
C SER A 51 3.60 3.86 1.77
N ILE A 52 2.85 4.45 0.83
CA ILE A 52 1.93 5.56 1.11
C ILE A 52 0.53 5.15 0.67
N LEU A 53 -0.41 5.15 1.60
CA LEU A 53 -1.82 4.98 1.33
C LEU A 53 -2.50 6.36 1.31
N GLY A 54 -3.03 6.75 0.17
CA GLY A 54 -3.81 7.97 0.00
C GLY A 54 -5.06 8.00 0.88
N ALA A 55 -5.69 9.16 0.97
CA ALA A 55 -6.90 9.30 1.76
C ALA A 55 -7.98 8.29 1.31
N ASN A 56 -8.69 7.72 2.28
CA ASN A 56 -9.79 6.78 2.05
C ASN A 56 -9.43 5.52 1.24
N VAL A 57 -8.16 5.20 1.09
CA VAL A 57 -7.75 3.90 0.53
C VAL A 57 -8.27 2.79 1.43
N ASN A 58 -8.77 1.72 0.81
CA ASN A 58 -9.19 0.53 1.54
C ASN A 58 -8.48 -0.73 1.04
N LEU A 59 -7.78 -1.42 1.92
CA LEU A 59 -7.18 -2.71 1.64
C LEU A 59 -8.10 -3.83 2.10
N GLY A 60 -8.48 -4.71 1.19
CA GLY A 60 -9.20 -5.95 1.52
C GLY A 60 -8.35 -6.87 2.40
N ALA A 61 -8.99 -7.83 3.05
CA ALA A 61 -8.31 -8.77 3.94
C ALA A 61 -7.19 -9.53 3.19
N GLY A 62 -6.02 -9.61 3.80
CA GLY A 62 -4.89 -10.32 3.23
C GLY A 62 -4.15 -9.57 2.11
N THR A 63 -4.53 -8.35 1.77
CA THR A 63 -3.78 -7.53 0.81
C THR A 63 -2.37 -7.27 1.32
N LYS A 64 -1.38 -7.42 0.45
CA LYS A 64 0.03 -7.21 0.77
C LYS A 64 0.68 -6.24 -0.22
N LEU A 65 1.30 -5.21 0.31
CA LEU A 65 2.11 -4.29 -0.48
C LEU A 65 3.56 -4.74 -0.40
N SER A 66 3.99 -5.52 -1.40
CA SER A 66 5.36 -6.06 -1.44
C SER A 66 6.35 -4.92 -1.62
N ASN A 67 7.37 -4.89 -0.78
CA ASN A 67 8.34 -3.79 -0.72
C ASN A 67 9.77 -4.20 -1.05
N LEU A 68 10.02 -5.49 -1.24
CA LEU A 68 11.36 -6.04 -1.52
C LEU A 68 11.29 -6.94 -2.73
N ARG A 69 12.21 -6.75 -3.66
CA ARG A 69 12.36 -7.64 -4.82
C ARG A 69 12.95 -8.99 -4.38
N ASN A 70 12.57 -10.05 -5.07
CA ASN A 70 13.08 -11.40 -4.79
C ASN A 70 14.60 -11.52 -4.97
N ASP A 71 15.18 -10.73 -5.89
CA ASP A 71 16.62 -10.68 -6.11
C ASP A 71 17.37 -9.75 -5.13
N GLY A 72 16.62 -9.08 -4.23
CA GLY A 72 17.16 -8.17 -3.23
C GLY A 72 17.77 -6.88 -3.76
N ASN A 73 17.66 -6.61 -5.06
CA ASN A 73 18.20 -5.42 -5.69
C ASN A 73 17.32 -4.20 -5.52
N GLU A 74 17.81 -3.05 -6.00
CA GLU A 74 17.08 -1.78 -6.00
C GLU A 74 15.73 -1.90 -6.71
N VAL A 75 14.70 -1.29 -6.13
CA VAL A 75 13.39 -1.19 -6.77
C VAL A 75 13.43 -0.15 -7.88
N HIS A 76 12.91 -0.52 -9.05
CA HIS A 76 12.81 0.35 -10.21
C HIS A 76 11.35 0.67 -10.50
N VAL A 77 11.12 1.85 -11.05
CA VAL A 77 9.84 2.25 -11.63
C VAL A 77 9.99 2.42 -13.14
N ARG A 78 8.91 2.28 -13.90
CA ARG A 78 8.90 2.55 -15.33
C ARG A 78 8.06 3.79 -15.61
N ILE A 79 8.68 4.79 -16.23
CA ILE A 79 8.03 6.03 -16.62
C ILE A 79 8.32 6.25 -18.10
N ASP A 80 7.28 6.40 -18.91
CA ASP A 80 7.39 6.56 -20.37
C ASP A 80 8.29 5.51 -21.04
N GLY A 81 8.13 4.26 -20.63
CA GLY A 81 8.89 3.14 -21.15
C GLY A 81 10.34 3.05 -20.63
N LYS A 82 10.81 4.03 -19.87
CA LYS A 82 12.16 4.04 -19.31
C LYS A 82 12.16 3.46 -17.90
N ARG A 83 13.14 2.62 -17.63
CA ARG A 83 13.40 2.06 -16.30
C ARG A 83 14.22 3.06 -15.48
N ILE A 84 13.65 3.52 -14.37
CA ILE A 84 14.29 4.49 -13.49
C ILE A 84 14.52 3.83 -12.13
N GLY A 85 15.73 3.90 -11.61
CA GLY A 85 16.06 3.43 -10.27
C GLY A 85 15.47 4.36 -9.21
N SER A 86 14.85 3.81 -8.18
CA SER A 86 14.32 4.58 -7.06
C SER A 86 15.38 5.02 -6.06
N GLY A 87 16.58 4.45 -6.12
CA GLY A 87 17.60 4.59 -5.07
C GLY A 87 17.27 3.78 -3.81
N LEU A 88 16.18 3.03 -3.80
CA LEU A 88 15.69 2.31 -2.63
C LEU A 88 15.70 0.81 -2.86
N ARG A 89 16.24 0.08 -1.89
CA ARG A 89 16.14 -1.38 -1.86
C ARG A 89 14.76 -1.84 -1.42
N LYS A 90 14.09 -1.05 -0.57
CA LYS A 90 12.72 -1.30 -0.12
C LYS A 90 11.82 -0.15 -0.51
N PHE A 91 10.85 -0.44 -1.33
CA PHE A 91 9.83 0.48 -1.77
C PHE A 91 8.56 -0.32 -2.09
N GLY A 92 7.50 -0.12 -1.34
CA GLY A 92 6.23 -0.81 -1.50
C GLY A 92 5.37 -0.21 -2.60
N ALA A 93 4.30 0.48 -2.21
CA ALA A 93 3.37 1.09 -3.15
C ALA A 93 3.02 2.53 -2.74
N VAL A 94 2.69 3.34 -3.74
CA VAL A 94 2.02 4.62 -3.54
C VAL A 94 0.62 4.49 -4.13
N LEU A 95 -0.39 4.55 -3.27
CA LEU A 95 -1.80 4.41 -3.65
C LEU A 95 -2.49 5.77 -3.56
N GLY A 96 -3.04 6.24 -4.66
CA GLY A 96 -3.83 7.46 -4.72
C GLY A 96 -5.10 7.38 -3.88
N GLU A 97 -5.71 8.53 -3.65
CA GLU A 97 -6.96 8.64 -2.89
C GLU A 97 -8.05 7.71 -3.45
N GLY A 98 -8.82 7.08 -2.57
CA GLY A 98 -9.98 6.27 -2.93
C GLY A 98 -9.67 4.93 -3.59
N CYS A 99 -8.40 4.51 -3.68
CA CYS A 99 -8.10 3.17 -4.19
C CYS A 99 -8.72 2.08 -3.31
N ALA A 100 -9.28 1.06 -3.95
CA ALA A 100 -9.88 -0.09 -3.28
C ALA A 100 -9.21 -1.38 -3.78
N LEU A 101 -8.51 -2.06 -2.88
CA LEU A 101 -7.81 -3.30 -3.18
C LEU A 101 -8.59 -4.50 -2.59
N GLY A 102 -8.94 -5.44 -3.45
CA GLY A 102 -9.69 -6.64 -3.06
C GLY A 102 -8.88 -7.61 -2.21
N CYS A 103 -9.57 -8.54 -1.55
CA CYS A 103 -8.93 -9.51 -0.67
C CYS A 103 -7.81 -10.29 -1.37
N ASN A 104 -6.73 -10.54 -0.66
CA ASN A 104 -5.54 -11.27 -1.14
C ASN A 104 -4.88 -10.69 -2.39
N SER A 105 -5.19 -9.46 -2.76
CA SER A 105 -4.45 -8.80 -3.82
C SER A 105 -3.02 -8.46 -3.39
N VAL A 106 -2.13 -8.36 -4.36
CA VAL A 106 -0.72 -8.07 -4.11
C VAL A 106 -0.27 -6.94 -5.03
N THR A 107 0.45 -5.98 -4.51
CA THR A 107 1.20 -5.04 -5.34
C THR A 107 2.68 -5.43 -5.34
N ASN A 108 3.31 -5.47 -6.51
CA ASN A 108 4.76 -5.65 -6.62
C ASN A 108 5.51 -4.39 -6.19
N PRO A 109 6.78 -4.50 -5.77
CA PRO A 109 7.56 -3.34 -5.33
C PRO A 109 7.60 -2.22 -6.36
N GLY A 110 7.35 -1.00 -5.89
CA GLY A 110 7.38 0.20 -6.73
C GLY A 110 6.07 0.49 -7.49
N VAL A 111 4.98 -0.17 -7.14
CA VAL A 111 3.66 0.14 -7.73
C VAL A 111 3.22 1.56 -7.35
N VAL A 112 2.73 2.29 -8.35
CA VAL A 112 2.06 3.58 -8.14
C VAL A 112 0.70 3.53 -8.80
N LEU A 113 -0.36 3.70 -8.03
CA LEU A 113 -1.73 3.79 -8.52
C LEU A 113 -2.26 5.20 -8.35
N GLY A 114 -2.79 5.78 -9.42
CA GLY A 114 -3.56 7.02 -9.36
C GLY A 114 -4.82 6.85 -8.52
N CYS A 115 -5.59 7.93 -8.37
CA CYS A 115 -6.82 7.89 -7.56
C CYS A 115 -7.86 6.89 -8.11
N ASN A 116 -8.70 6.36 -7.20
CA ASN A 116 -9.86 5.51 -7.51
C ASN A 116 -9.54 4.22 -8.28
N ASN A 117 -8.31 3.72 -8.24
CA ASN A 117 -8.05 2.41 -8.82
C ASN A 117 -8.75 1.32 -8.03
N VAL A 118 -9.27 0.34 -8.74
CA VAL A 118 -9.89 -0.86 -8.16
C VAL A 118 -9.06 -2.07 -8.53
N VAL A 119 -8.63 -2.83 -7.54
CA VAL A 119 -7.91 -4.09 -7.73
C VAL A 119 -8.81 -5.23 -7.29
N TRP A 120 -9.03 -6.21 -8.17
CA TRP A 120 -9.88 -7.34 -7.87
C TRP A 120 -9.23 -8.31 -6.86
N PRO A 121 -10.04 -9.09 -6.14
CA PRO A 121 -9.49 -10.12 -5.25
C PRO A 121 -8.52 -11.05 -5.99
N ASN A 122 -7.43 -11.42 -5.33
CA ASN A 122 -6.37 -12.29 -5.84
C ASN A 122 -5.59 -11.74 -7.05
N ALA A 123 -5.82 -10.52 -7.46
CA ALA A 123 -5.05 -9.91 -8.55
C ALA A 123 -3.66 -9.45 -8.07
N THR A 124 -2.69 -9.49 -8.97
CA THR A 124 -1.34 -8.94 -8.76
C THR A 124 -1.14 -7.74 -9.66
N VAL A 125 -0.76 -6.60 -9.08
CA VAL A 125 -0.53 -5.36 -9.82
C VAL A 125 0.95 -5.05 -9.88
N THR A 126 1.40 -4.58 -11.04
CA THR A 126 2.80 -4.17 -11.29
C THR A 126 2.83 -2.87 -12.06
N GLY A 127 3.75 -1.97 -11.69
CA GLY A 127 4.03 -0.75 -12.46
C GLY A 127 3.22 0.46 -12.01
N ILE A 128 3.17 1.45 -12.90
CA ILE A 128 2.52 2.74 -12.66
C ILE A 128 1.26 2.83 -13.50
N HIS A 129 0.15 3.19 -12.86
CA HIS A 129 -1.15 3.31 -13.51
C HIS A 129 -1.80 4.65 -13.17
N GLY A 130 -2.43 5.27 -14.16
CA GLY A 130 -3.21 6.48 -13.97
C GLY A 130 -4.44 6.27 -13.09
N PRO A 131 -5.28 7.30 -12.90
CA PRO A 131 -6.51 7.17 -12.11
C PRO A 131 -7.58 6.33 -12.81
N ASP A 132 -8.56 5.86 -12.02
CA ASP A 132 -9.79 5.19 -12.48
C ASP A 132 -9.55 3.92 -13.30
N VAL A 133 -8.48 3.17 -12.98
CA VAL A 133 -8.15 1.89 -13.63
C VAL A 133 -8.64 0.72 -12.79
N GLU A 134 -9.14 -0.31 -13.48
CA GLU A 134 -9.54 -1.57 -12.88
C GLU A 134 -8.53 -2.67 -13.24
N HIS A 135 -8.03 -3.38 -12.22
CA HIS A 135 -7.03 -4.44 -12.34
C HIS A 135 -7.67 -5.78 -11.98
N ARG A 136 -7.64 -6.73 -12.89
CA ARG A 136 -8.22 -8.07 -12.73
C ARG A 136 -7.17 -9.16 -12.72
#